data_025cd789fba163a4dd04fad499006be4
#
_entry.id   025cd789fba163a4dd04fad499006be4
#
_cell.length_a   1.000
_cell.length_b   1.000
_cell.length_c   1.000
_cell.angle_alpha   90.00
_cell.angle_beta   90.00
_cell.angle_gamma   90.00
#
_symmetry.space_group_name_H-M   'P 1'
#
loop_
_entity.id
_entity.type
_entity.pdbx_description
1 polymer ?
#
loop_
_entity_poly.entity_id
_entity_poly.type
_entity_poly.pdbx_seq_one_letter_code
_entity_poly.pdbx_strand_id
1 'polypeptide(L)'
;MPDTIVGFTSGPKKVSLVVRGKQGPNHHPDKLDQHADCIQQNGAPIGFFGEGNDGSLNGVGLGMNGVVYDYPLFQRHRPQYVNLNMAVARRVVSTVLTIEVDRTTANKFDEAWWRMRTNPGSFDIVGNNCATHASAAFIYASVITSGIPWMDTPDNLYGQLVDQIPAGRRTSYTGFVGFIPSVGGFTMEIRPYTPSPTVNSPNQGSWGGSSGA
;
A
#
# COMPACT_ATOMS: atom_id res chain seq x y z
N MET A 1 20.29 -9.74 -3.93
CA MET A 1 20.38 -8.43 -4.59
C MET A 1 20.55 -7.36 -3.50
N PRO A 2 21.29 -6.29 -3.73
CA PRO A 2 21.43 -5.20 -2.75
C PRO A 2 20.09 -4.50 -2.52
N ASP A 3 19.95 -3.86 -1.35
CA ASP A 3 18.79 -3.06 -1.03
C ASP A 3 18.72 -1.82 -1.96
N THR A 4 17.53 -1.45 -2.37
CA THR A 4 17.29 -0.27 -3.22
C THR A 4 16.90 0.91 -2.35
N ILE A 5 17.52 2.06 -2.58
CA ILE A 5 17.25 3.31 -1.85
C ILE A 5 16.52 4.28 -2.77
N VAL A 6 15.37 4.77 -2.33
CA VAL A 6 14.54 5.74 -3.09
C VAL A 6 14.42 7.04 -2.30
N GLY A 7 15.04 8.11 -2.81
CA GLY A 7 14.92 9.46 -2.26
C GLY A 7 13.69 10.19 -2.80
N PHE A 8 13.09 11.03 -1.96
CA PHE A 8 11.92 11.86 -2.27
C PHE A 8 12.23 13.36 -2.21
N THR A 9 13.26 13.75 -1.49
CA THR A 9 13.57 15.17 -1.23
C THR A 9 14.36 15.84 -2.36
N SER A 10 14.89 15.07 -3.30
CA SER A 10 15.68 15.56 -4.44
C SER A 10 15.05 15.11 -5.76
N GLY A 11 15.25 15.92 -6.82
CA GLY A 11 14.71 15.63 -8.16
C GLY A 11 13.22 15.95 -8.33
N PRO A 12 12.55 15.32 -9.32
CA PRO A 12 11.12 15.47 -9.54
C PRO A 12 10.32 15.09 -8.30
N LYS A 13 9.18 15.79 -8.08
CA LYS A 13 8.28 15.43 -6.99
C LYS A 13 7.67 14.06 -7.23
N LYS A 14 7.51 13.30 -6.15
CA LYS A 14 6.99 11.94 -6.19
C LYS A 14 5.93 11.76 -5.11
N VAL A 15 4.91 10.99 -5.43
CA VAL A 15 3.95 10.42 -4.48
C VAL A 15 3.84 8.93 -4.77
N SER A 16 3.46 8.11 -3.80
CA SER A 16 3.42 6.68 -4.05
C SER A 16 2.21 6.02 -3.40
N LEU A 17 1.76 4.91 -4.02
CA LEU A 17 0.89 3.92 -3.42
C LEU A 17 1.75 2.74 -2.96
N VAL A 18 1.49 2.24 -1.76
CA VAL A 18 2.10 1.01 -1.21
C VAL A 18 1.00 0.00 -1.00
N VAL A 19 1.02 -1.11 -1.74
CA VAL A 19 0.09 -2.21 -1.56
C VAL A 19 0.78 -3.32 -0.77
N ARG A 20 0.40 -3.45 0.51
CA ARG A 20 0.86 -4.51 1.42
C ARG A 20 0.23 -5.83 1.01
N GLY A 21 0.99 -6.92 1.06
CA GLY A 21 0.55 -8.25 0.59
C GLY A 21 0.76 -8.49 -0.91
N LYS A 22 0.95 -7.43 -1.72
CA LYS A 22 1.20 -7.56 -3.16
C LYS A 22 2.67 -7.91 -3.42
N GLN A 23 2.91 -9.04 -4.10
CA GLN A 23 4.23 -9.63 -4.33
C GLN A 23 4.77 -9.39 -5.75
N GLY A 24 4.31 -8.35 -6.40
CA GLY A 24 4.70 -7.94 -7.75
C GLY A 24 3.60 -7.22 -8.49
N PRO A 25 3.92 -6.53 -9.61
CA PRO A 25 2.92 -5.81 -10.39
C PRO A 25 1.75 -6.68 -10.86
N ASN A 26 2.02 -7.93 -11.23
CA ASN A 26 1.04 -8.88 -11.76
C ASN A 26 0.50 -9.86 -10.70
N HIS A 27 0.86 -9.68 -9.42
CA HIS A 27 0.33 -10.50 -8.34
C HIS A 27 -0.98 -9.88 -7.84
N HIS A 28 -2.02 -10.70 -7.75
CA HIS A 28 -3.34 -10.31 -7.23
C HIS A 28 -3.54 -10.97 -5.86
N PRO A 29 -3.26 -10.26 -4.77
CA PRO A 29 -3.42 -10.82 -3.42
C PRO A 29 -4.90 -11.00 -3.07
N ASP A 30 -5.20 -11.91 -2.14
CA ASP A 30 -6.53 -12.07 -1.61
C ASP A 30 -7.03 -10.76 -0.97
N LYS A 31 -8.32 -10.47 -1.14
CA LYS A 31 -8.90 -9.16 -0.75
C LYS A 31 -8.74 -8.83 0.74
N LEU A 32 -8.67 -9.85 1.60
CA LEU A 32 -8.54 -9.68 3.04
C LEU A 32 -7.07 -9.53 3.51
N ASP A 33 -6.10 -9.89 2.66
CA ASP A 33 -4.66 -9.90 3.01
C ASP A 33 -3.92 -8.67 2.50
N GLN A 34 -4.63 -7.63 2.06
CA GLN A 34 -4.03 -6.45 1.49
C GLN A 34 -4.40 -5.18 2.25
N HIS A 35 -3.49 -4.22 2.23
CA HIS A 35 -3.69 -2.89 2.77
C HIS A 35 -3.04 -1.85 1.87
N ALA A 36 -3.65 -0.66 1.77
CA ALA A 36 -3.12 0.47 1.03
C ALA A 36 -2.59 1.55 1.97
N ASP A 37 -1.29 1.85 1.82
CA ASP A 37 -0.67 3.06 2.37
C ASP A 37 -0.23 3.96 1.23
N CYS A 38 0.12 5.20 1.57
CA CYS A 38 0.72 6.14 0.63
C CYS A 38 2.07 6.65 1.13
N ILE A 39 2.83 7.26 0.22
CA ILE A 39 4.05 8.00 0.55
C ILE A 39 3.88 9.42 0.01
N GLN A 40 4.03 10.40 0.90
CA GLN A 40 3.94 11.82 0.58
C GLN A 40 5.19 12.32 -0.16
N GLN A 41 5.13 13.54 -0.70
CA GLN A 41 6.22 14.12 -1.50
C GLN A 41 7.56 14.27 -0.77
N ASN A 42 7.55 14.28 0.56
CA ASN A 42 8.76 14.29 1.39
C ASN A 42 9.22 12.87 1.79
N GLY A 43 8.59 11.83 1.27
CA GLY A 43 8.89 10.43 1.58
C GLY A 43 8.22 9.89 2.85
N ALA A 44 7.42 10.70 3.56
CA ALA A 44 6.73 10.25 4.76
C ALA A 44 5.64 9.22 4.42
N PRO A 45 5.63 8.06 5.09
CA PRO A 45 4.53 7.11 4.97
C PRO A 45 3.28 7.64 5.66
N ILE A 46 2.12 7.38 5.05
CA ILE A 46 0.82 7.76 5.57
C ILE A 46 -0.23 6.71 5.17
N GLY A 47 -1.19 6.41 6.06
CA GLY A 47 -2.22 5.42 5.78
C GLY A 47 -3.44 5.57 6.69
N PHE A 48 -4.55 4.94 6.30
CA PHE A 48 -5.82 5.03 7.00
C PHE A 48 -6.22 3.69 7.63
N PHE A 49 -6.62 3.71 8.89
CA PHE A 49 -6.93 2.53 9.71
C PHE A 49 -8.17 2.74 10.56
N GLY A 50 -8.77 1.65 11.05
CA GLY A 50 -9.77 1.70 12.10
C GLY A 50 -9.12 1.83 13.49
N GLU A 51 -9.71 2.64 14.37
CA GLU A 51 -9.26 2.85 15.74
C GLU A 51 -9.48 1.58 16.60
N GLY A 52 -8.52 1.29 17.49
CA GLY A 52 -8.57 0.11 18.37
C GLY A 52 -8.01 -1.16 17.75
N ASN A 53 -7.49 -1.11 16.55
CA ASN A 53 -6.85 -2.26 15.93
C ASN A 53 -5.37 -2.37 16.34
N ASP A 54 -5.11 -3.14 17.36
CA ASP A 54 -3.80 -3.64 17.77
C ASP A 54 -3.20 -4.67 16.78
N GLY A 55 -3.79 -4.80 15.61
CA GLY A 55 -3.40 -5.76 14.57
C GLY A 55 -4.24 -7.04 14.57
N SER A 56 -5.16 -7.22 15.52
CA SER A 56 -6.16 -8.26 15.43
C SER A 56 -7.35 -7.74 14.62
N LEU A 57 -7.73 -8.46 13.58
CA LEU A 57 -9.02 -8.31 12.88
C LEU A 57 -10.19 -8.77 13.79
N ASN A 58 -10.11 -8.50 15.08
CA ASN A 58 -11.12 -8.84 16.08
C ASN A 58 -12.29 -7.87 16.01
N GLY A 59 -12.94 -7.91 14.92
CA GLY A 59 -14.18 -7.26 14.63
C GLY A 59 -14.21 -6.94 13.16
N VAL A 60 -15.08 -7.54 12.45
CA VAL A 60 -15.59 -7.06 11.16
C VAL A 60 -16.21 -5.71 11.49
N GLY A 61 -15.35 -4.67 11.63
CA GLY A 61 -15.74 -3.37 12.13
C GLY A 61 -16.55 -2.62 11.09
N LEU A 62 -17.84 -2.70 11.21
CA LEU A 62 -18.74 -1.70 10.65
C LEU A 62 -18.75 -0.52 11.64
N GLY A 63 -18.40 0.68 11.16
CA GLY A 63 -18.51 1.91 11.93
C GLY A 63 -17.43 2.14 13.00
N MET A 64 -16.21 1.64 12.80
CA MET A 64 -15.07 2.03 13.64
C MET A 64 -14.68 3.49 13.39
N ASN A 65 -14.16 4.19 14.40
CA ASN A 65 -13.55 5.49 14.15
C ASN A 65 -12.32 5.31 13.25
N GLY A 66 -12.20 6.15 12.23
CA GLY A 66 -11.03 6.17 11.38
C GLY A 66 -9.87 6.92 12.01
N VAL A 67 -8.65 6.50 11.71
CA VAL A 67 -7.44 7.19 12.13
C VAL A 67 -6.40 7.18 11.01
N VAL A 68 -5.78 8.33 10.75
CA VAL A 68 -4.68 8.44 9.79
C VAL A 68 -3.36 8.23 10.52
N TYR A 69 -2.63 7.19 10.15
CA TYR A 69 -1.29 6.91 10.68
C TYR A 69 -0.25 7.69 9.88
N ASP A 70 0.58 8.41 10.60
CA ASP A 70 1.87 8.94 10.14
C ASP A 70 3.03 8.06 10.66
N TYR A 71 4.27 8.43 10.33
CA TYR A 71 5.44 7.64 10.71
C TYR A 71 5.52 7.29 12.21
N PRO A 72 5.30 8.22 13.18
CA PRO A 72 5.27 7.88 14.60
C PRO A 72 4.20 6.85 14.99
N LEU A 73 3.00 6.97 14.44
CA LEU A 73 1.91 6.03 14.70
C LEU A 73 2.19 4.67 14.07
N PHE A 74 2.76 4.63 12.86
CA PHE A 74 3.25 3.38 12.27
C PHE A 74 4.32 2.72 13.14
N GLN A 75 5.32 3.46 13.60
CA GLN A 75 6.36 2.90 14.48
C GLN A 75 5.79 2.26 15.74
N ARG A 76 4.75 2.90 16.32
CA ARG A 76 4.13 2.45 17.56
C ARG A 76 3.20 1.24 17.36
N HIS A 77 2.38 1.25 16.34
CA HIS A 77 1.28 0.30 16.20
C HIS A 77 1.49 -0.74 15.09
N ARG A 78 2.29 -0.42 14.05
CA ARG A 78 2.58 -1.28 12.91
C ARG A 78 4.03 -1.14 12.45
N PRO A 79 5.01 -1.41 13.33
CA PRO A 79 6.43 -1.21 13.00
C PRO A 79 6.87 -1.98 11.75
N GLN A 80 6.23 -3.10 11.42
CA GLN A 80 6.49 -3.88 10.20
C GLN A 80 6.17 -3.14 8.90
N TYR A 81 5.48 -2.00 8.95
CA TYR A 81 5.16 -1.18 7.77
C TYR A 81 6.19 -0.08 7.51
N VAL A 82 7.05 0.21 8.50
CA VAL A 82 8.03 1.29 8.39
C VAL A 82 9.47 0.88 8.75
N ASN A 83 9.66 -0.25 9.42
CA ASN A 83 10.96 -0.78 9.77
C ASN A 83 11.27 -2.00 8.89
N LEU A 84 12.35 -1.91 8.09
CA LEU A 84 12.74 -2.93 7.13
C LEU A 84 12.98 -4.31 7.78
N ASN A 85 13.66 -4.34 8.92
CA ASN A 85 13.94 -5.62 9.59
C ASN A 85 12.67 -6.28 10.14
N MET A 86 11.73 -5.48 10.64
CA MET A 86 10.41 -5.96 11.08
C MET A 86 9.56 -6.44 9.90
N ALA A 87 9.62 -5.73 8.75
CA ALA A 87 8.96 -6.17 7.53
C ALA A 87 9.47 -7.54 7.07
N VAL A 88 10.78 -7.74 7.08
CA VAL A 88 11.42 -9.04 6.77
C VAL A 88 10.99 -10.11 7.77
N ALA A 89 11.11 -9.84 9.07
CA ALA A 89 10.81 -10.81 10.13
C ALA A 89 9.33 -11.25 10.08
N ARG A 90 8.41 -10.35 9.76
CA ARG A 90 6.98 -10.64 9.64
C ARG A 90 6.52 -10.98 8.22
N ARG A 91 7.45 -11.08 7.27
CA ARG A 91 7.19 -11.39 5.86
C ARG A 91 6.16 -10.47 5.20
N VAL A 92 6.17 -9.18 5.55
CA VAL A 92 5.29 -8.18 4.96
C VAL A 92 5.88 -7.70 3.64
N VAL A 93 5.63 -8.44 2.58
CA VAL A 93 6.01 -8.04 1.22
C VAL A 93 5.05 -6.97 0.72
N SER A 94 5.57 -6.01 -0.02
CA SER A 94 4.78 -4.90 -0.58
C SER A 94 5.20 -4.61 -2.00
N THR A 95 4.24 -4.14 -2.81
CA THR A 95 4.54 -3.50 -4.09
C THR A 95 4.27 -2.01 -3.96
N VAL A 96 5.28 -1.20 -4.29
CA VAL A 96 5.23 0.27 -4.25
C VAL A 96 5.15 0.78 -5.67
N LEU A 97 4.16 1.61 -5.98
CA LEU A 97 4.06 2.35 -7.22
C LEU A 97 4.39 3.81 -6.94
N THR A 98 5.56 4.26 -7.37
CA THR A 98 6.00 5.65 -7.26
C THR A 98 5.67 6.40 -8.55
N ILE A 99 5.06 7.57 -8.41
CA ILE A 99 4.55 8.38 -9.52
C ILE A 99 5.23 9.75 -9.47
N GLU A 100 5.86 10.15 -10.58
CA GLU A 100 6.39 11.49 -10.73
C GLU A 100 5.27 12.47 -11.06
N VAL A 101 5.20 13.56 -10.29
CA VAL A 101 4.17 14.58 -10.39
C VAL A 101 4.80 15.98 -10.36
N ASP A 102 4.06 16.98 -10.80
CA ASP A 102 4.45 18.37 -10.56
C ASP A 102 4.24 18.78 -9.08
N ARG A 103 4.82 19.94 -8.73
CA ARG A 103 4.74 20.46 -7.36
C ARG A 103 3.29 20.73 -6.89
N THR A 104 2.44 21.21 -7.79
CA THR A 104 1.04 21.52 -7.46
C THR A 104 0.27 20.26 -7.14
N THR A 105 0.43 19.23 -7.96
CA THR A 105 -0.15 17.91 -7.74
C THR A 105 0.34 17.28 -6.43
N ALA A 106 1.66 17.35 -6.16
CA ALA A 106 2.23 16.84 -4.92
C ALA A 106 1.67 17.57 -3.68
N ASN A 107 1.54 18.89 -3.73
CA ASN A 107 0.97 19.67 -2.63
C ASN A 107 -0.50 19.33 -2.38
N LYS A 108 -1.31 19.16 -3.44
CA LYS A 108 -2.70 18.72 -3.31
C LYS A 108 -2.80 17.32 -2.70
N PHE A 109 -1.91 16.40 -3.08
CA PHE A 109 -1.88 15.07 -2.48
C PHE A 109 -1.64 15.12 -0.98
N ASP A 110 -0.63 15.89 -0.54
CA ASP A 110 -0.35 16.07 0.89
C ASP A 110 -1.50 16.79 1.61
N GLU A 111 -2.13 17.80 0.97
CA GLU A 111 -3.30 18.50 1.50
C GLU A 111 -4.49 17.55 1.70
N ALA A 112 -4.74 16.62 0.78
CA ALA A 112 -5.80 15.64 0.93
C ALA A 112 -5.60 14.78 2.18
N TRP A 113 -4.38 14.29 2.41
CA TRP A 113 -4.05 13.53 3.61
C TRP A 113 -4.14 14.35 4.89
N TRP A 114 -3.73 15.62 4.85
CA TRP A 114 -3.89 16.54 5.99
C TRP A 114 -5.37 16.73 6.35
N ARG A 115 -6.23 16.94 5.37
CA ARG A 115 -7.69 17.08 5.57
C ARG A 115 -8.29 15.80 6.17
N MET A 116 -7.94 14.64 5.65
CA MET A 116 -8.39 13.35 6.17
C MET A 116 -7.87 13.09 7.60
N ARG A 117 -6.65 13.53 7.92
CA ARG A 117 -6.12 13.45 9.29
C ARG A 117 -6.88 14.32 10.28
N THR A 118 -7.32 15.49 9.86
CA THR A 118 -8.09 16.42 10.69
C THR A 118 -9.52 15.94 10.92
N ASN A 119 -10.10 15.27 9.95
CA ASN A 119 -11.45 14.69 10.00
C ASN A 119 -11.48 13.31 9.30
N PRO A 120 -10.99 12.26 9.96
CA PRO A 120 -10.81 10.96 9.34
C PRO A 120 -12.12 10.22 9.05
N GLY A 121 -13.22 10.57 9.72
CA GLY A 121 -14.50 9.88 9.58
C GLY A 121 -14.51 8.47 10.18
N SER A 122 -15.41 7.62 9.70
CA SER A 122 -15.50 6.20 10.09
C SER A 122 -14.59 5.33 9.22
N PHE A 123 -14.18 4.19 9.76
CA PHE A 123 -13.52 3.14 9.00
C PHE A 123 -14.49 1.96 8.85
N ASP A 124 -14.70 1.53 7.61
CA ASP A 124 -15.50 0.35 7.26
C ASP A 124 -14.72 -0.49 6.24
N ILE A 125 -14.74 -1.80 6.39
CA ILE A 125 -14.07 -2.70 5.42
C ILE A 125 -14.64 -2.54 4.01
N VAL A 126 -15.93 -2.24 3.93
CA VAL A 126 -16.63 -2.00 2.66
C VAL A 126 -16.96 -0.51 2.55
N GLY A 127 -16.38 0.15 1.57
CA GLY A 127 -16.74 1.52 1.20
C GLY A 127 -15.89 2.63 1.81
N ASN A 128 -15.45 2.54 3.07
CA ASN A 128 -14.64 3.58 3.71
C ASN A 128 -13.39 2.99 4.37
N ASN A 129 -12.47 2.51 3.55
CA ASN A 129 -11.29 1.75 3.95
C ASN A 129 -9.98 2.43 3.51
N CYS A 130 -8.87 1.76 3.73
CA CYS A 130 -7.53 2.24 3.35
C CYS A 130 -7.40 2.58 1.85
N ALA A 131 -8.01 1.78 0.97
CA ALA A 131 -7.92 2.00 -0.47
C ALA A 131 -8.79 3.17 -0.93
N THR A 132 -10.00 3.36 -0.37
CA THR A 132 -10.86 4.51 -0.70
C THR A 132 -10.26 5.83 -0.25
N HIS A 133 -9.56 5.87 0.91
CA HIS A 133 -8.85 7.07 1.35
C HIS A 133 -7.64 7.37 0.47
N ALA A 134 -6.85 6.35 0.12
CA ALA A 134 -5.75 6.51 -0.83
C ALA A 134 -6.27 6.98 -2.20
N SER A 135 -7.33 6.36 -2.73
CA SER A 135 -7.98 6.76 -3.97
C SER A 135 -8.46 8.22 -3.93
N ALA A 136 -9.11 8.63 -2.84
CA ALA A 136 -9.56 10.01 -2.65
C ALA A 136 -8.39 11.02 -2.71
N ALA A 137 -7.23 10.68 -2.14
CA ALA A 137 -6.05 11.54 -2.22
C ALA A 137 -5.51 11.67 -3.65
N PHE A 138 -5.45 10.57 -4.42
CA PHE A 138 -5.02 10.59 -5.81
C PHE A 138 -6.02 11.35 -6.71
N ILE A 139 -7.33 11.23 -6.47
CA ILE A 139 -8.37 11.97 -7.20
C ILE A 139 -8.28 13.47 -6.88
N TYR A 140 -8.21 13.84 -5.59
CA TYR A 140 -8.09 15.25 -5.18
C TYR A 140 -6.85 15.92 -5.78
N ALA A 141 -5.75 15.18 -5.87
CA ALA A 141 -4.53 15.64 -6.51
C ALA A 141 -4.61 15.63 -8.06
N SER A 142 -5.70 15.17 -8.65
CA SER A 142 -5.86 15.04 -10.10
C SER A 142 -4.81 14.09 -10.75
N VAL A 143 -4.34 13.10 -9.99
CA VAL A 143 -3.43 12.04 -10.49
C VAL A 143 -4.25 11.01 -11.29
N ILE A 144 -5.46 10.70 -10.82
CA ILE A 144 -6.48 9.91 -11.53
C ILE A 144 -7.79 10.71 -11.60
N THR A 145 -8.62 10.41 -12.59
CA THR A 145 -9.84 11.17 -12.86
C THR A 145 -11.06 10.70 -12.06
N SER A 146 -11.09 9.41 -11.71
CA SER A 146 -12.18 8.80 -10.94
C SER A 146 -11.69 7.53 -10.24
N GLY A 147 -12.23 7.24 -9.07
CA GLY A 147 -12.12 5.94 -8.41
C GLY A 147 -13.25 5.02 -8.82
N ILE A 148 -13.20 3.76 -8.41
CA ILE A 148 -14.37 2.88 -8.45
C ILE A 148 -15.16 3.13 -7.16
N PRO A 149 -16.33 3.78 -7.22
CA PRO A 149 -17.10 4.05 -6.01
C PRO A 149 -17.43 2.73 -5.29
N TRP A 150 -17.25 2.71 -3.96
CA TRP A 150 -17.68 1.64 -3.05
C TRP A 150 -16.91 0.32 -3.11
N MET A 151 -15.99 0.11 -4.07
CA MET A 151 -15.30 -1.17 -4.27
C MET A 151 -13.80 -1.03 -4.50
N ASP A 152 -13.18 0.06 -4.06
CA ASP A 152 -11.73 0.18 -4.16
C ASP A 152 -11.05 -0.81 -3.21
N THR A 153 -10.36 -1.78 -3.81
CA THR A 153 -9.38 -2.59 -3.11
C THR A 153 -7.99 -2.02 -3.39
N PRO A 154 -7.00 -2.27 -2.53
CA PRO A 154 -5.62 -1.85 -2.78
C PRO A 154 -5.09 -2.27 -4.16
N ASP A 155 -5.42 -3.48 -4.59
CA ASP A 155 -5.01 -4.01 -5.90
C ASP A 155 -5.73 -3.33 -7.07
N ASN A 156 -7.02 -3.06 -6.95
CA ASN A 156 -7.77 -2.30 -7.96
C ASN A 156 -7.23 -0.88 -8.11
N LEU A 157 -6.95 -0.19 -7.00
CA LEU A 157 -6.34 1.14 -7.05
C LEU A 157 -4.97 1.12 -7.72
N TYR A 158 -4.16 0.08 -7.42
CA TYR A 158 -2.88 -0.11 -8.11
C TYR A 158 -3.08 -0.25 -9.63
N GLY A 159 -4.01 -1.08 -10.07
CA GLY A 159 -4.35 -1.25 -11.49
C GLY A 159 -4.79 0.06 -12.14
N GLN A 160 -5.69 0.80 -11.53
CA GLN A 160 -6.16 2.11 -12.03
C GLN A 160 -5.02 3.11 -12.22
N LEU A 161 -4.10 3.20 -11.26
CA LEU A 161 -2.93 4.08 -11.36
C LEU A 161 -1.99 3.62 -12.49
N VAL A 162 -1.81 2.31 -12.64
CA VAL A 162 -1.01 1.76 -13.74
C VAL A 162 -1.64 2.07 -15.09
N ASP A 163 -2.95 1.99 -15.23
CA ASP A 163 -3.66 2.22 -16.49
C ASP A 163 -3.71 3.72 -16.87
N GLN A 164 -3.86 4.61 -15.89
CA GLN A 164 -4.02 6.05 -16.14
C GLN A 164 -2.69 6.82 -16.19
N ILE A 165 -1.62 6.30 -15.57
CA ILE A 165 -0.32 6.99 -15.53
C ILE A 165 0.62 6.43 -16.60
N PRO A 166 1.19 7.26 -17.49
CA PRO A 166 2.17 6.82 -18.47
C PRO A 166 3.37 6.11 -17.85
N ALA A 167 3.86 5.04 -18.49
CA ALA A 167 4.97 4.22 -17.98
C ALA A 167 6.24 5.04 -17.67
N GLY A 168 6.53 6.08 -18.44
CA GLY A 168 7.69 6.97 -18.20
C GLY A 168 7.58 7.87 -16.96
N ARG A 169 6.41 7.93 -16.31
CA ARG A 169 6.16 8.73 -15.09
C ARG A 169 5.94 7.86 -13.85
N ARG A 170 6.07 6.56 -13.96
CA ARG A 170 5.85 5.63 -12.85
C ARG A 170 6.96 4.60 -12.74
N THR A 171 7.28 4.22 -11.52
CA THR A 171 8.24 3.15 -11.22
C THR A 171 7.63 2.23 -10.18
N SER A 172 7.70 0.92 -10.41
CA SER A 172 7.23 -0.09 -9.45
C SER A 172 8.40 -0.79 -8.80
N TYR A 173 8.30 -0.99 -7.49
CA TYR A 173 9.24 -1.74 -6.66
C TYR A 173 8.51 -2.83 -5.90
N THR A 174 9.14 -3.99 -5.74
CA THR A 174 8.56 -5.08 -4.93
C THR A 174 9.58 -5.59 -3.94
N GLY A 175 9.18 -5.70 -2.67
CA GLY A 175 10.05 -6.18 -1.61
C GLY A 175 9.54 -5.86 -0.22
N PHE A 176 10.44 -6.00 0.73
CA PHE A 176 10.25 -5.55 2.10
C PHE A 176 10.60 -4.07 2.18
N VAL A 177 9.73 -3.26 2.73
CA VAL A 177 9.85 -1.80 2.71
C VAL A 177 10.12 -1.25 4.11
N GLY A 178 11.09 -0.34 4.19
CA GLY A 178 11.39 0.45 5.37
C GLY A 178 11.51 1.93 5.04
N PHE A 179 11.53 2.78 6.07
CA PHE A 179 11.67 4.23 5.94
C PHE A 179 12.73 4.74 6.92
N ILE A 180 13.65 5.55 6.43
CA ILE A 180 14.71 6.18 7.20
C ILE A 180 14.44 7.68 7.23
N PRO A 181 14.31 8.31 8.43
CA PRO A 181 14.30 9.76 8.53
C PRO A 181 15.54 10.37 7.90
N SER A 182 15.37 11.41 7.10
CA SER A 182 16.42 12.15 6.42
C SER A 182 16.18 13.65 6.50
N VAL A 183 17.15 14.45 6.09
CA VAL A 183 16.98 15.92 6.10
C VAL A 183 15.82 16.32 5.17
N GLY A 184 14.80 16.93 5.76
CA GLY A 184 13.60 17.40 5.05
C GLY A 184 12.56 16.34 4.74
N GLY A 185 12.69 15.10 5.26
CA GLY A 185 11.71 14.06 5.03
C GLY A 185 12.20 12.65 5.33
N PHE A 186 11.94 11.73 4.41
CA PHE A 186 12.27 10.33 4.53
C PHE A 186 12.88 9.77 3.25
N THR A 187 13.65 8.73 3.42
CA THR A 187 14.15 7.86 2.34
C THR A 187 13.51 6.49 2.50
N MET A 188 13.00 5.93 1.42
CA MET A 188 12.47 4.57 1.41
C MET A 188 13.58 3.59 1.08
N GLU A 189 13.70 2.52 1.89
CA GLU A 189 14.53 1.36 1.63
C GLU A 189 13.67 0.19 1.18
N ILE A 190 14.15 -0.55 0.20
CA ILE A 190 13.48 -1.74 -0.30
C ILE A 190 14.48 -2.89 -0.38
N ARG A 191 14.24 -3.93 0.39
CA ARG A 191 14.94 -5.22 0.25
C ARG A 191 14.15 -6.07 -0.73
N PRO A 192 14.75 -6.44 -1.89
CA PRO A 192 14.05 -7.22 -2.90
C PRO A 192 13.48 -8.53 -2.33
N TYR A 193 12.27 -8.84 -2.71
CA TYR A 193 11.64 -10.13 -2.43
C TYR A 193 11.77 -11.04 -3.65
N THR A 194 12.29 -12.24 -3.44
CA THR A 194 12.27 -13.30 -4.45
C THR A 194 11.26 -14.34 -3.99
N PRO A 195 10.16 -14.54 -4.70
CA PRO A 195 9.24 -15.63 -4.41
C PRO A 195 10.03 -16.95 -4.42
N SER A 196 9.82 -17.78 -3.40
CA SER A 196 10.31 -19.16 -3.49
C SER A 196 9.69 -19.79 -4.73
N PRO A 197 10.47 -20.50 -5.55
CA PRO A 197 9.88 -21.25 -6.65
C PRO A 197 8.82 -22.16 -6.04
N THR A 198 7.59 -22.03 -6.52
CA THR A 198 6.51 -22.95 -6.18
C THR A 198 7.02 -24.34 -6.58
N VAL A 199 7.31 -25.18 -5.59
CA VAL A 199 7.46 -26.61 -5.83
C VAL A 199 6.09 -27.05 -6.30
N ASN A 200 5.90 -27.16 -7.61
CA ASN A 200 4.75 -27.84 -8.17
C ASN A 200 4.75 -29.20 -7.53
N SER A 201 3.88 -29.44 -6.56
CA SER A 201 3.64 -30.78 -6.04
C SER A 201 3.12 -31.60 -7.21
N PRO A 202 3.89 -32.58 -7.71
CA PRO A 202 3.36 -33.51 -8.67
C PRO A 202 2.34 -34.38 -7.93
N ASN A 203 1.16 -34.50 -8.48
CA ASN A 203 0.09 -35.40 -8.10
C ASN A 203 -0.84 -34.96 -6.96
N GLN A 204 -1.83 -34.18 -7.29
CA GLN A 204 -3.16 -34.55 -6.80
C GLN A 204 -3.64 -35.71 -7.70
N GLY A 205 -3.42 -36.93 -7.21
CA GLY A 205 -3.91 -38.12 -7.85
C GLY A 205 -5.42 -38.08 -8.01
N SER A 206 -5.85 -38.35 -9.24
CA SER A 206 -7.22 -38.60 -9.60
C SER A 206 -7.82 -39.65 -8.66
N TRP A 207 -8.83 -39.28 -7.91
CA TRP A 207 -9.72 -40.24 -7.27
C TRP A 207 -10.60 -40.83 -8.37
N GLY A 208 -10.09 -41.89 -8.97
CA GLY A 208 -10.88 -42.77 -9.83
C GLY A 208 -11.91 -43.49 -8.97
N GLY A 209 -13.16 -43.09 -9.09
CA GLY A 209 -14.28 -43.88 -8.60
C GLY A 209 -14.36 -45.20 -9.39
N SER A 210 -14.08 -46.32 -8.75
CA SER A 210 -14.50 -47.63 -9.27
C SER A 210 -15.91 -47.92 -8.78
N SER A 211 -16.90 -47.76 -9.66
CA SER A 211 -18.18 -48.43 -9.56
C SER A 211 -17.94 -49.90 -9.87
N GLY A 212 -18.03 -50.75 -8.87
CA GLY A 212 -18.09 -52.20 -8.98
C GLY A 212 -19.51 -52.70 -8.76
N ALA A 213 -19.93 -53.58 -9.59
CA ALA A 213 -21.22 -54.23 -9.72
C ALA A 213 -21.82 -54.83 -8.43
#